data_0b344db72b3f182718f35ad7a8677580
#
_entry.id   0b344db72b3f182718f35ad7a8677580
#
_cell.length_a   1.000
_cell.length_b   1.000
_cell.length_c   1.000
_cell.angle_alpha   90.00
_cell.angle_beta   90.00
_cell.angle_gamma   90.00
#
_symmetry.space_group_name_H-M   'P 1'
#
loop_
_entity.id
_entity.type
_entity.pdbx_description
1 polymer ?
#
loop_
_entity_poly.entity_id
_entity_poly.type
_entity_poly.pdbx_seq_one_letter_code
_entity_poly.pdbx_strand_id
1 'polypeptide(L)'
;LKVVDRGNLAGPGNPVQAPANGYRHLDEVVFWNRLVHDAVLAELREERLPVLLGGDHSLGIGSISAVARHCRTSGKRLRVLWLDAHADFNTHELSPSGNLHGMPVACLCGFGPPELLALAGPVPAITPDCLRQVGVRSVDPGERRLVHEQGIDVFDMRHVDEVGMRKTMEEALEGIDSDTHLHVSFDVDFLDPEIAPGVGTTVPGGPTYREAQLCMEMMADTGRLASLDIVELNPAFDVRNRTASLAVDLVESLFGKSTLMRQPDVRGRKQLHAPRAVASA
;
A
#
# COMPACT_ATOMS: atom_id res chain seq x y z
N LEU A 1 10.49 4.72 -18.74
CA LEU A 1 9.36 5.50 -18.24
C LEU A 1 9.59 6.99 -18.46
N LYS A 2 8.53 7.76 -18.76
CA LYS A 2 8.58 9.21 -18.75
C LYS A 2 8.04 9.67 -17.39
N VAL A 3 8.93 10.21 -16.57
CA VAL A 3 8.61 10.71 -15.22
C VAL A 3 8.46 12.23 -15.27
N VAL A 4 7.47 12.75 -14.57
CA VAL A 4 7.26 14.18 -14.36
C VAL A 4 7.27 14.44 -12.85
N ASP A 5 8.27 15.14 -12.37
CA ASP A 5 8.34 15.61 -11.00
C ASP A 5 7.42 16.84 -10.82
N ARG A 6 6.47 16.74 -9.90
CA ARG A 6 5.54 17.83 -9.55
C ARG A 6 6.05 18.71 -8.39
N GLY A 7 7.20 18.35 -7.84
CA GLY A 7 7.73 19.03 -6.66
C GLY A 7 6.99 18.69 -5.38
N ASN A 8 7.26 19.44 -4.34
CA ASN A 8 6.70 19.20 -3.00
C ASN A 8 5.39 19.97 -2.80
N LEU A 9 4.43 19.30 -2.20
CA LEU A 9 3.28 19.98 -1.60
C LEU A 9 3.76 20.79 -0.38
N ALA A 10 3.11 21.92 -0.11
CA ALA A 10 3.46 22.80 1.01
C ALA A 10 2.23 22.99 1.93
N GLY A 11 2.45 22.85 3.22
CA GLY A 11 1.38 22.94 4.23
C GLY A 11 1.92 23.20 5.62
N PRO A 12 1.04 23.15 6.64
CA PRO A 12 1.40 23.42 8.03
C PRO A 12 2.40 22.37 8.55
N GLY A 13 3.27 22.81 9.45
CA GLY A 13 4.11 21.91 10.23
C GLY A 13 3.34 21.21 11.34
N ASN A 14 3.96 20.17 11.93
CA ASN A 14 3.40 19.50 13.09
C ASN A 14 3.40 20.45 14.32
N PRO A 15 2.23 20.78 14.91
CA PRO A 15 2.14 21.70 16.03
C PRO A 15 2.63 21.12 17.36
N VAL A 16 2.97 19.83 17.41
CA VAL A 16 3.47 19.11 18.61
C VAL A 16 2.50 19.29 19.80
N GLN A 17 1.22 19.02 19.60
CA GLN A 17 0.17 19.14 20.60
C GLN A 17 -0.29 17.77 21.11
N ALA A 18 -0.90 17.76 22.29
CA ALA A 18 -1.56 16.56 22.82
C ALA A 18 -2.81 16.20 21.98
N PRO A 19 -3.23 14.92 21.98
CA PRO A 19 -4.45 14.52 21.30
C PRO A 19 -5.69 15.28 21.82
N ALA A 20 -6.60 15.62 20.93
CA ALA A 20 -7.91 16.17 21.25
C ALA A 20 -9.00 15.27 20.65
N ASN A 21 -10.01 14.90 21.44
CA ASN A 21 -11.10 14.01 21.01
C ASN A 21 -10.60 12.68 20.39
N GLY A 22 -9.49 12.13 20.91
CA GLY A 22 -8.88 10.91 20.39
C GLY A 22 -8.05 11.06 19.11
N TYR A 23 -7.91 12.28 18.59
CA TYR A 23 -7.08 12.55 17.42
C TYR A 23 -5.93 13.49 17.75
N ARG A 24 -4.77 13.21 17.21
CA ARG A 24 -3.58 14.09 17.26
C ARG A 24 -3.44 14.82 15.93
N HIS A 25 -3.40 16.18 16.00
CA HIS A 25 -3.15 17.06 14.84
C HIS A 25 -4.18 16.89 13.71
N LEU A 26 -5.47 16.71 14.05
CA LEU A 26 -6.51 16.43 13.07
C LEU A 26 -6.60 17.49 11.97
N ASP A 27 -6.55 18.77 12.33
CA ASP A 27 -6.69 19.88 11.37
C ASP A 27 -5.55 19.88 10.33
N GLU A 28 -4.31 19.63 10.77
CA GLU A 28 -3.15 19.53 9.89
C GLU A 28 -3.25 18.29 9.00
N VAL A 29 -3.64 17.15 9.55
CA VAL A 29 -3.82 15.92 8.78
C VAL A 29 -4.93 16.08 7.73
N VAL A 30 -6.04 16.71 8.07
CA VAL A 30 -7.13 17.04 7.13
C VAL A 30 -6.62 17.97 6.03
N PHE A 31 -5.85 19.00 6.37
CA PHE A 31 -5.27 19.91 5.40
C PHE A 31 -4.38 19.18 4.40
N TRP A 32 -3.44 18.37 4.89
CA TRP A 32 -2.53 17.61 4.06
C TRP A 32 -3.24 16.59 3.17
N ASN A 33 -4.23 15.89 3.72
CA ASN A 33 -4.99 14.90 2.95
C ASN A 33 -5.84 15.54 1.84
N ARG A 34 -6.35 16.75 2.03
CA ARG A 34 -7.02 17.51 0.96
C ARG A 34 -6.06 17.88 -0.17
N LEU A 35 -4.86 18.36 0.17
CA LEU A 35 -3.84 18.66 -0.84
C LEU A 35 -3.42 17.41 -1.63
N VAL A 36 -3.15 16.31 -0.94
CA VAL A 36 -2.79 15.03 -1.58
C VAL A 36 -3.93 14.54 -2.46
N HIS A 37 -5.16 14.54 -1.95
CA HIS A 37 -6.34 14.14 -2.72
C HIS A 37 -6.45 14.90 -4.04
N ASP A 38 -6.36 16.24 -3.98
CA ASP A 38 -6.54 17.08 -5.15
C ASP A 38 -5.39 16.89 -6.16
N ALA A 39 -4.15 16.75 -5.69
CA ALA A 39 -2.98 16.51 -6.53
C ALA A 39 -3.07 15.13 -7.22
N VAL A 40 -3.37 14.06 -6.47
CA VAL A 40 -3.51 12.71 -7.01
C VAL A 40 -4.67 12.64 -8.02
N LEU A 41 -5.83 13.22 -7.69
CA LEU A 41 -6.98 13.22 -8.57
C LEU A 41 -6.71 13.99 -9.87
N ALA A 42 -5.92 15.07 -9.82
CA ALA A 42 -5.52 15.82 -11.01
C ALA A 42 -4.68 14.95 -11.97
N GLU A 43 -3.71 14.19 -11.45
CA GLU A 43 -2.89 13.30 -12.29
C GLU A 43 -3.70 12.14 -12.89
N LEU A 44 -4.61 11.56 -12.10
CA LEU A 44 -5.50 10.49 -12.59
C LEU A 44 -6.43 10.95 -13.71
N ARG A 45 -6.93 12.19 -13.66
CA ARG A 45 -7.76 12.78 -14.73
C ARG A 45 -7.00 12.97 -16.04
N GLU A 46 -5.70 13.14 -15.97
CA GLU A 46 -4.78 13.25 -17.10
C GLU A 46 -4.21 11.87 -17.53
N GLU A 47 -4.83 10.79 -17.07
CA GLU A 47 -4.42 9.40 -17.36
C GLU A 47 -2.95 9.09 -17.00
N ARG A 48 -2.43 9.78 -15.98
CA ARG A 48 -1.08 9.54 -15.46
C ARG A 48 -1.16 8.66 -14.22
N LEU A 49 -0.10 7.88 -14.00
CA LEU A 49 0.08 7.10 -12.78
C LEU A 49 0.69 8.03 -11.71
N PRO A 50 -0.06 8.44 -10.68
CA PRO A 50 0.49 9.22 -9.58
C PRO A 50 1.37 8.34 -8.68
N VAL A 51 2.48 8.92 -8.24
CA VAL A 51 3.35 8.37 -7.20
C VAL A 51 3.44 9.41 -6.10
N LEU A 52 2.90 9.10 -4.92
CA LEU A 52 3.04 9.89 -3.72
C LEU A 52 4.31 9.47 -3.00
N LEU A 53 5.16 10.42 -2.67
CA LEU A 53 6.35 10.20 -1.86
C LEU A 53 6.22 10.93 -0.52
N GLY A 54 6.37 10.19 0.53
CA GLY A 54 6.66 10.73 1.82
C GLY A 54 5.51 11.05 2.73
N GLY A 55 5.90 11.53 3.89
CA GLY A 55 5.09 11.68 5.07
C GLY A 55 4.76 10.36 5.74
N ASP A 56 3.97 10.47 6.78
CA ASP A 56 3.43 9.31 7.47
C ASP A 56 2.25 8.68 6.69
N HIS A 57 1.83 7.48 7.09
CA HIS A 57 0.82 6.71 6.36
C HIS A 57 -0.58 7.36 6.35
N SER A 58 -0.84 8.38 7.20
CA SER A 58 -2.11 9.10 7.17
C SER A 58 -2.39 9.77 5.81
N LEU A 59 -1.36 10.08 5.02
CA LEU A 59 -1.51 10.64 3.67
C LEU A 59 -2.20 9.70 2.69
N GLY A 60 -2.16 8.39 2.94
CA GLY A 60 -2.90 7.38 2.19
C GLY A 60 -4.42 7.62 2.18
N ILE A 61 -4.96 8.30 3.20
CA ILE A 61 -6.39 8.66 3.24
C ILE A 61 -6.75 9.55 2.04
N GLY A 62 -5.96 10.59 1.79
CA GLY A 62 -6.17 11.51 0.67
C GLY A 62 -5.91 10.85 -0.68
N SER A 63 -4.78 10.15 -0.81
CA SER A 63 -4.37 9.47 -2.03
C SER A 63 -5.42 8.43 -2.45
N ILE A 64 -5.74 7.47 -1.59
CA ILE A 64 -6.67 6.39 -1.90
C ILE A 64 -8.10 6.90 -2.07
N SER A 65 -8.52 7.94 -1.32
CA SER A 65 -9.82 8.59 -1.55
C SER A 65 -9.93 9.16 -2.97
N ALA A 66 -8.87 9.79 -3.48
CA ALA A 66 -8.82 10.29 -4.86
C ALA A 66 -8.88 9.14 -5.87
N VAL A 67 -8.12 8.07 -5.64
CA VAL A 67 -8.14 6.85 -6.48
C VAL A 67 -9.53 6.21 -6.50
N ALA A 68 -10.14 6.04 -5.33
CA ALA A 68 -11.49 5.47 -5.21
C ALA A 68 -12.53 6.31 -5.96
N ARG A 69 -12.44 7.63 -5.86
CA ARG A 69 -13.29 8.55 -6.62
C ARG A 69 -13.09 8.42 -8.12
N HIS A 70 -11.84 8.35 -8.56
CA HIS A 70 -11.50 8.14 -9.97
C HIS A 70 -12.04 6.81 -10.48
N CYS A 71 -11.85 5.72 -9.77
CA CYS A 71 -12.34 4.39 -10.15
C CYS A 71 -13.87 4.37 -10.29
N ARG A 72 -14.59 4.97 -9.34
CA ARG A 72 -16.06 5.09 -9.44
C ARG A 72 -16.53 5.85 -10.67
N THR A 73 -15.83 6.93 -11.03
CA THR A 73 -16.22 7.75 -12.20
C THR A 73 -15.81 7.14 -13.54
N SER A 74 -14.74 6.35 -13.56
CA SER A 74 -14.23 5.68 -14.77
C SER A 74 -14.75 4.24 -14.93
N GLY A 75 -15.55 3.73 -14.00
CA GLY A 75 -16.08 2.36 -14.02
C GLY A 75 -15.01 1.28 -13.79
N LYS A 76 -13.86 1.62 -13.21
CA LYS A 76 -12.81 0.69 -12.84
C LYS A 76 -13.07 0.07 -11.47
N ARG A 77 -12.63 -1.18 -11.28
CA ARG A 77 -12.61 -1.82 -9.97
C ARG A 77 -11.31 -1.46 -9.25
N LEU A 78 -11.41 -0.93 -8.03
CA LEU A 78 -10.24 -0.65 -7.22
C LEU A 78 -9.79 -1.93 -6.50
N ARG A 79 -8.48 -2.19 -6.55
CA ARG A 79 -7.77 -3.09 -5.64
C ARG A 79 -6.69 -2.29 -4.93
N VAL A 80 -6.74 -2.27 -3.61
CA VAL A 80 -5.69 -1.69 -2.76
C VAL A 80 -4.85 -2.82 -2.19
N LEU A 81 -3.57 -2.81 -2.48
CA LEU A 81 -2.59 -3.67 -1.85
C LEU A 81 -1.79 -2.85 -0.85
N TRP A 82 -1.95 -3.19 0.43
CA TRP A 82 -1.37 -2.50 1.56
C TRP A 82 -0.21 -3.32 2.11
N LEU A 83 1.03 -2.86 1.89
CA LEU A 83 2.26 -3.51 2.35
C LEU A 83 2.74 -2.78 3.60
N ASP A 84 2.69 -3.44 4.77
CA ASP A 84 2.85 -2.75 6.06
C ASP A 84 3.15 -3.76 7.19
N ALA A 85 3.87 -3.33 8.21
CA ALA A 85 3.99 -4.05 9.47
C ALA A 85 2.73 -3.98 10.34
N HIS A 86 1.90 -2.94 10.12
CA HIS A 86 0.73 -2.59 10.91
C HIS A 86 -0.57 -2.81 10.11
N ALA A 87 -1.71 -2.90 10.80
CA ALA A 87 -3.00 -2.99 10.14
C ALA A 87 -3.61 -1.63 9.82
N ASP A 88 -3.16 -0.58 10.51
CA ASP A 88 -3.61 0.80 10.37
C ASP A 88 -5.14 0.98 10.43
N PHE A 89 -5.76 0.08 11.21
CA PHE A 89 -7.20 0.01 11.40
C PHE A 89 -7.65 0.48 12.78
N ASN A 90 -6.81 1.25 13.48
CA ASN A 90 -7.19 1.91 14.71
C ASN A 90 -8.25 3.00 14.47
N THR A 91 -9.04 3.26 15.49
CA THR A 91 -9.98 4.40 15.53
C THR A 91 -9.59 5.33 16.68
N HIS A 92 -10.17 6.51 16.73
CA HIS A 92 -9.95 7.47 17.84
C HIS A 92 -10.33 6.91 19.21
N GLU A 93 -11.23 5.91 19.26
CA GLU A 93 -11.65 5.24 20.50
C GLU A 93 -10.69 4.12 20.91
N LEU A 94 -10.01 3.50 19.96
CA LEU A 94 -9.15 2.34 20.17
C LEU A 94 -7.68 2.71 20.25
N SER A 95 -7.26 3.77 19.56
CA SER A 95 -5.86 4.17 19.48
C SER A 95 -5.32 4.66 20.82
N PRO A 96 -4.24 4.07 21.34
CA PRO A 96 -3.63 4.55 22.58
C PRO A 96 -2.89 5.89 22.41
N SER A 97 -2.49 6.25 21.21
CA SER A 97 -1.71 7.46 20.91
C SER A 97 -2.52 8.61 20.31
N GLY A 98 -3.64 8.29 19.67
CA GLY A 98 -4.42 9.22 18.84
C GLY A 98 -3.74 9.62 17.54
N ASN A 99 -2.62 9.03 17.17
CA ASN A 99 -1.91 9.30 15.92
C ASN A 99 -2.70 8.77 14.73
N LEU A 100 -2.96 9.66 13.77
CA LEU A 100 -3.77 9.34 12.59
C LEU A 100 -3.03 8.43 11.59
N HIS A 101 -1.71 8.28 11.68
CA HIS A 101 -0.98 7.34 10.83
C HIS A 101 -1.37 5.87 11.09
N GLY A 102 -1.85 5.51 12.30
CA GLY A 102 -2.38 4.17 12.59
C GLY A 102 -3.89 4.02 12.30
N MET A 103 -4.53 4.97 11.61
CA MET A 103 -5.99 5.00 11.38
C MET A 103 -6.40 5.05 9.89
N PRO A 104 -5.49 5.11 8.91
CA PRO A 104 -5.89 5.40 7.53
C PRO A 104 -6.82 4.34 6.94
N VAL A 105 -6.58 3.07 7.19
CA VAL A 105 -7.46 1.99 6.68
C VAL A 105 -8.85 2.08 7.30
N ALA A 106 -8.96 2.36 8.60
CA ALA A 106 -10.24 2.59 9.26
C ALA A 106 -10.97 3.78 8.64
N CYS A 107 -10.29 4.91 8.44
CA CYS A 107 -10.88 6.08 7.79
C CYS A 107 -11.39 5.75 6.38
N LEU A 108 -10.61 5.06 5.57
CA LEU A 108 -11.00 4.66 4.22
C LEU A 108 -12.23 3.74 4.22
N CYS A 109 -12.37 2.89 5.24
CA CYS A 109 -13.53 2.01 5.44
C CYS A 109 -14.72 2.70 6.14
N GLY A 110 -14.64 3.99 6.44
CA GLY A 110 -15.75 4.76 6.99
C GLY A 110 -15.73 4.97 8.51
N PHE A 111 -14.62 4.62 9.19
CA PHE A 111 -14.42 4.77 10.64
C PHE A 111 -13.43 5.90 10.94
N GLY A 112 -13.86 7.14 10.78
CA GLY A 112 -12.99 8.29 10.99
C GLY A 112 -13.73 9.60 11.15
N PRO A 113 -13.02 10.74 11.25
CA PRO A 113 -13.63 12.03 11.36
C PRO A 113 -14.30 12.44 10.03
N PRO A 114 -15.45 13.12 10.09
CA PRO A 114 -16.24 13.47 8.91
C PRO A 114 -15.44 14.18 7.80
N GLU A 115 -14.47 15.01 8.20
CA GLU A 115 -13.65 15.80 7.30
C GLU A 115 -12.75 14.93 6.39
N LEU A 116 -12.26 13.80 6.90
CA LEU A 116 -11.47 12.81 6.14
C LEU A 116 -12.38 11.88 5.35
N LEU A 117 -13.49 11.44 5.94
CA LEU A 117 -14.44 10.57 5.25
C LEU A 117 -15.03 11.22 3.99
N ALA A 118 -15.24 12.53 4.03
CA ALA A 118 -15.82 13.28 2.91
C ALA A 118 -14.92 13.38 1.67
N LEU A 119 -13.63 13.06 1.77
CA LEU A 119 -12.67 13.19 0.65
C LEU A 119 -13.05 12.31 -0.55
N ALA A 120 -13.51 11.10 -0.29
CA ALA A 120 -13.90 10.17 -1.34
C ALA A 120 -15.29 10.45 -1.95
N GLY A 121 -16.06 11.39 -1.41
CA GLY A 121 -17.46 11.61 -1.76
C GLY A 121 -18.37 10.62 -1.02
N PRO A 122 -19.14 9.76 -1.70
CA PRO A 122 -19.95 8.76 -1.01
C PRO A 122 -19.05 7.82 -0.19
N VAL A 123 -19.37 7.65 1.05
CA VAL A 123 -18.61 6.79 1.97
C VAL A 123 -19.15 5.34 1.96
N PRO A 124 -18.31 4.37 2.29
CA PRO A 124 -16.86 4.42 2.51
C PRO A 124 -16.08 4.64 1.21
N ALA A 125 -14.82 5.10 1.34
CA ALA A 125 -13.92 5.25 0.20
C ALA A 125 -13.64 3.87 -0.45
N ILE A 126 -13.36 2.89 0.40
CA ILE A 126 -13.14 1.49 0.02
C ILE A 126 -14.05 0.59 0.87
N THR A 127 -14.26 -0.62 0.37
CA THR A 127 -14.88 -1.73 1.09
C THR A 127 -13.85 -2.81 1.38
N PRO A 128 -14.03 -3.66 2.41
CA PRO A 128 -13.05 -4.68 2.79
C PRO A 128 -12.61 -5.60 1.63
N ASP A 129 -13.52 -5.93 0.71
CA ASP A 129 -13.27 -6.80 -0.43
C ASP A 129 -12.26 -6.23 -1.45
N CYS A 130 -12.07 -4.92 -1.48
CA CYS A 130 -11.08 -4.32 -2.37
C CYS A 130 -9.70 -4.13 -1.72
N LEU A 131 -9.56 -4.39 -0.42
CA LEU A 131 -8.29 -4.27 0.32
C LEU A 131 -7.65 -5.63 0.56
N ARG A 132 -6.34 -5.70 0.42
CA ARG A 132 -5.50 -6.82 0.84
C ARG A 132 -4.29 -6.27 1.57
N GLN A 133 -4.09 -6.71 2.82
CA GLN A 133 -2.93 -6.34 3.62
C GLN A 133 -1.90 -7.48 3.63
N VAL A 134 -0.63 -7.16 3.47
CA VAL A 134 0.47 -8.15 3.47
C VAL A 134 1.59 -7.68 4.39
N GLY A 135 2.09 -8.57 5.23
CA GLY A 135 3.25 -8.33 6.09
C GLY A 135 2.93 -7.89 7.51
N VAL A 136 1.65 -7.76 7.84
CA VAL A 136 1.18 -7.32 9.16
C VAL A 136 1.72 -8.23 10.27
N ARG A 137 2.28 -7.62 11.32
CA ARG A 137 2.85 -8.34 12.47
C ARG A 137 2.75 -7.60 13.79
N SER A 138 2.22 -6.37 13.76
CA SER A 138 1.96 -5.57 14.96
C SER A 138 0.56 -4.98 14.88
N VAL A 139 -0.32 -5.41 15.78
CA VAL A 139 -1.74 -5.00 15.81
C VAL A 139 -2.20 -4.86 17.24
N ASP A 140 -2.80 -3.75 17.60
CA ASP A 140 -3.36 -3.49 18.91
C ASP A 140 -4.56 -4.42 19.23
N PRO A 141 -4.82 -4.77 20.50
CA PRO A 141 -5.90 -5.70 20.84
C PRO A 141 -7.30 -5.25 20.37
N GLY A 142 -7.60 -3.95 20.45
CA GLY A 142 -8.87 -3.37 19.99
C GLY A 142 -8.97 -3.40 18.47
N GLU A 143 -7.92 -2.98 17.81
CA GLU A 143 -7.76 -2.98 16.36
C GLU A 143 -7.92 -4.39 15.77
N ARG A 144 -7.26 -5.41 16.34
CA ARG A 144 -7.37 -6.82 15.92
C ARG A 144 -8.82 -7.30 15.86
N ARG A 145 -9.62 -6.93 16.85
CA ARG A 145 -11.04 -7.28 16.89
C ARG A 145 -11.79 -6.61 15.75
N LEU A 146 -11.56 -5.31 15.54
CA LEU A 146 -12.23 -4.54 14.49
C LEU A 146 -11.86 -5.04 13.09
N VAL A 147 -10.59 -5.33 12.83
CA VAL A 147 -10.13 -5.95 11.57
C VAL A 147 -10.88 -7.24 11.28
N HIS A 148 -11.02 -8.11 12.29
CA HIS A 148 -11.75 -9.37 12.16
C HIS A 148 -13.25 -9.15 11.92
N GLU A 149 -13.89 -8.26 12.69
CA GLU A 149 -15.33 -7.94 12.55
C GLU A 149 -15.66 -7.32 11.19
N GLN A 150 -14.75 -6.56 10.62
CA GLN A 150 -14.92 -5.95 9.30
C GLN A 150 -14.55 -6.89 8.14
N GLY A 151 -13.99 -8.06 8.42
CA GLY A 151 -13.62 -9.03 7.40
C GLY A 151 -12.51 -8.55 6.46
N ILE A 152 -11.53 -7.82 7.00
CA ILE A 152 -10.35 -7.40 6.22
C ILE A 152 -9.48 -8.63 5.93
N ASP A 153 -9.09 -8.80 4.67
CA ASP A 153 -8.14 -9.85 4.27
C ASP A 153 -6.71 -9.42 4.62
N VAL A 154 -6.17 -10.06 5.65
CA VAL A 154 -4.82 -9.81 6.17
C VAL A 154 -3.96 -11.06 6.01
N PHE A 155 -2.91 -10.97 5.22
CA PHE A 155 -1.85 -11.95 5.09
C PHE A 155 -0.70 -11.52 6.01
N ASP A 156 -0.78 -11.92 7.27
CA ASP A 156 0.22 -11.60 8.29
C ASP A 156 1.53 -12.36 8.07
N MET A 157 2.58 -12.01 8.82
CA MET A 157 3.87 -12.66 8.65
C MET A 157 3.82 -14.15 9.00
N ARG A 158 2.91 -14.57 9.89
CA ARG A 158 2.72 -16.01 10.15
C ARG A 158 2.19 -16.74 8.91
N HIS A 159 1.24 -16.14 8.19
CA HIS A 159 0.76 -16.71 6.91
C HIS A 159 1.91 -16.82 5.91
N VAL A 160 2.74 -15.77 5.83
CA VAL A 160 3.94 -15.80 4.97
C VAL A 160 4.89 -16.93 5.35
N ASP A 161 5.13 -17.15 6.64
CA ASP A 161 5.98 -18.26 7.14
C ASP A 161 5.41 -19.64 6.78
N GLU A 162 4.09 -19.81 6.85
CA GLU A 162 3.41 -21.08 6.60
C GLU A 162 3.37 -21.46 5.11
N VAL A 163 3.14 -20.49 4.20
CA VAL A 163 2.90 -20.79 2.78
C VAL A 163 3.96 -20.20 1.83
N GLY A 164 4.79 -19.30 2.33
CA GLY A 164 5.81 -18.57 1.58
C GLY A 164 5.25 -17.35 0.82
N MET A 165 6.09 -16.33 0.65
CA MET A 165 5.71 -15.05 0.04
C MET A 165 5.08 -15.19 -1.35
N ARG A 166 5.54 -16.14 -2.18
CA ARG A 166 4.96 -16.37 -3.50
C ARG A 166 3.47 -16.72 -3.41
N LYS A 167 3.11 -17.67 -2.56
CA LYS A 167 1.72 -18.12 -2.43
C LYS A 167 0.85 -17.04 -1.83
N THR A 168 1.37 -16.32 -0.82
CA THR A 168 0.72 -15.14 -0.24
C THR A 168 0.37 -14.10 -1.32
N MET A 169 1.31 -13.78 -2.20
CA MET A 169 1.07 -12.81 -3.28
C MET A 169 0.14 -13.34 -4.36
N GLU A 170 0.16 -14.64 -4.66
CA GLU A 170 -0.83 -15.25 -5.56
C GLU A 170 -2.26 -15.08 -5.04
N GLU A 171 -2.47 -15.24 -3.73
CA GLU A 171 -3.76 -15.03 -3.06
C GLU A 171 -4.13 -13.53 -2.98
N ALA A 172 -3.20 -12.67 -2.58
CA ALA A 172 -3.45 -11.23 -2.48
C ALA A 172 -3.79 -10.58 -3.84
N LEU A 173 -3.23 -11.10 -4.93
CA LEU A 173 -3.45 -10.62 -6.30
C LEU A 173 -4.61 -11.34 -7.01
N GLU A 174 -5.29 -12.27 -6.35
CA GLU A 174 -6.42 -12.99 -6.94
C GLU A 174 -7.54 -12.03 -7.37
N GLY A 175 -8.11 -12.29 -8.54
CA GLY A 175 -9.22 -11.49 -9.10
C GLY A 175 -8.80 -10.17 -9.76
N ILE A 176 -7.51 -9.88 -9.87
CA ILE A 176 -7.02 -8.73 -10.66
C ILE A 176 -7.11 -9.06 -12.16
N ASP A 177 -7.76 -8.19 -12.93
CA ASP A 177 -7.97 -8.33 -14.37
C ASP A 177 -7.80 -7.00 -15.14
N SER A 178 -8.27 -6.97 -16.40
CA SER A 178 -8.15 -5.79 -17.28
C SER A 178 -8.89 -4.56 -16.76
N ASP A 179 -9.91 -4.72 -15.95
CA ASP A 179 -10.74 -3.64 -15.44
C ASP A 179 -10.32 -3.18 -14.04
N THR A 180 -9.27 -3.80 -13.51
CA THR A 180 -8.74 -3.47 -12.18
C THR A 180 -7.76 -2.30 -12.24
N HIS A 181 -7.97 -1.32 -11.38
CA HIS A 181 -7.01 -0.29 -11.00
C HIS A 181 -6.29 -0.77 -9.74
N LEU A 182 -5.05 -1.22 -9.88
CA LEU A 182 -4.23 -1.61 -8.74
C LEU A 182 -3.57 -0.38 -8.15
N HIS A 183 -3.92 -0.07 -6.90
CA HIS A 183 -3.21 0.88 -6.05
C HIS A 183 -2.31 0.10 -5.08
N VAL A 184 -1.05 0.48 -4.98
CA VAL A 184 -0.11 -0.07 -4.01
C VAL A 184 0.18 1.02 -2.97
N SER A 185 -0.11 0.74 -1.70
CA SER A 185 0.32 1.55 -0.56
C SER A 185 1.49 0.83 0.10
N PHE A 186 2.69 1.38 -0.05
CA PHE A 186 3.92 0.80 0.44
C PHE A 186 4.43 1.60 1.62
N ASP A 187 4.15 1.09 2.83
CA ASP A 187 4.85 1.48 4.03
C ASP A 187 6.24 0.86 4.02
N VAL A 188 7.27 1.67 4.22
CA VAL A 188 8.65 1.16 4.21
C VAL A 188 8.93 0.29 5.43
N ASP A 189 8.15 0.41 6.52
CA ASP A 189 8.26 -0.45 7.70
C ASP A 189 7.71 -1.87 7.50
N PHE A 190 7.05 -2.14 6.35
CA PHE A 190 6.79 -3.49 5.86
C PHE A 190 8.05 -4.36 5.91
N LEU A 191 9.19 -3.77 5.57
CA LEU A 191 10.48 -4.44 5.54
C LEU A 191 11.01 -4.73 6.94
N ASP A 192 11.87 -5.74 7.06
CA ASP A 192 12.56 -6.00 8.32
C ASP A 192 13.50 -4.84 8.66
N PRO A 193 13.52 -4.35 9.92
CA PRO A 193 14.37 -3.24 10.33
C PRO A 193 15.87 -3.53 10.24
N GLU A 194 16.29 -4.80 10.15
CA GLU A 194 17.69 -5.14 9.88
C GLU A 194 18.16 -4.66 8.51
N ILE A 195 17.24 -4.57 7.55
CA ILE A 195 17.54 -4.09 6.19
C ILE A 195 17.05 -2.66 5.95
N ALA A 196 15.97 -2.23 6.62
CA ALA A 196 15.33 -0.93 6.45
C ALA A 196 15.09 -0.21 7.80
N PRO A 197 16.16 0.26 8.49
CA PRO A 197 16.01 0.90 9.81
C PRO A 197 15.45 2.32 9.76
N GLY A 198 15.37 2.95 8.58
CA GLY A 198 15.00 4.36 8.40
C GLY A 198 13.49 4.60 8.38
N VAL A 199 12.79 4.15 9.42
CA VAL A 199 11.33 4.31 9.60
C VAL A 199 11.02 4.74 11.03
N GLY A 200 9.81 5.27 11.27
CA GLY A 200 9.39 5.76 12.58
C GLY A 200 9.02 4.64 13.56
N THR A 201 8.42 3.58 13.07
CA THR A 201 7.78 2.50 13.85
C THR A 201 8.29 1.13 13.44
N THR A 202 9.51 0.79 13.85
CA THR A 202 10.14 -0.48 13.48
C THR A 202 9.50 -1.68 14.18
N VAL A 203 9.20 -2.74 13.44
CA VAL A 203 8.73 -4.04 13.97
C VAL A 203 9.62 -5.16 13.41
N PRO A 204 10.33 -5.94 14.25
CA PRO A 204 11.14 -7.07 13.80
C PRO A 204 10.32 -8.19 13.14
N GLY A 205 10.97 -9.02 12.33
CA GLY A 205 10.36 -10.17 11.67
C GLY A 205 9.59 -9.82 10.40
N GLY A 206 10.00 -8.76 9.71
CA GLY A 206 9.46 -8.37 8.41
C GLY A 206 10.07 -9.15 7.24
N PRO A 207 9.53 -8.96 6.02
CA PRO A 207 10.09 -9.56 4.83
C PRO A 207 11.54 -9.19 4.59
N THR A 208 12.30 -10.16 4.11
CA THR A 208 13.65 -9.94 3.59
C THR A 208 13.60 -9.17 2.27
N TYR A 209 14.75 -8.63 1.84
CA TYR A 209 14.86 -7.98 0.53
C TYR A 209 14.32 -8.86 -0.61
N ARG A 210 14.63 -10.16 -0.61
CA ARG A 210 14.21 -11.06 -1.69
C ARG A 210 12.70 -11.34 -1.69
N GLU A 211 12.09 -11.42 -0.54
CA GLU A 211 10.63 -11.56 -0.41
C GLU A 211 9.93 -10.28 -0.86
N ALA A 212 10.40 -9.11 -0.40
CA ALA A 212 9.86 -7.83 -0.83
C ALA A 212 10.05 -7.60 -2.34
N GLN A 213 11.23 -7.93 -2.90
CA GLN A 213 11.45 -7.84 -4.33
C GLN A 213 10.51 -8.75 -5.12
N LEU A 214 10.26 -9.97 -4.64
CA LEU A 214 9.30 -10.88 -5.26
C LEU A 214 7.89 -10.29 -5.25
N CYS A 215 7.46 -9.65 -4.15
CA CYS A 215 6.18 -8.94 -4.09
C CYS A 215 6.09 -7.89 -5.20
N MET A 216 7.10 -7.03 -5.33
CA MET A 216 7.13 -5.97 -6.33
C MET A 216 7.11 -6.53 -7.76
N GLU A 217 7.91 -7.56 -8.03
CA GLU A 217 7.93 -8.23 -9.34
C GLU A 217 6.57 -8.87 -9.69
N MET A 218 5.89 -9.51 -8.72
CA MET A 218 4.59 -10.13 -8.95
C MET A 218 3.49 -9.10 -9.20
N MET A 219 3.53 -7.96 -8.51
CA MET A 219 2.63 -6.83 -8.79
C MET A 219 2.88 -6.24 -10.17
N ALA A 220 4.14 -6.04 -10.56
CA ALA A 220 4.52 -5.59 -11.90
C ALA A 220 4.03 -6.55 -12.99
N ASP A 221 4.13 -7.87 -12.77
CA ASP A 221 3.68 -8.91 -13.70
C ASP A 221 2.16 -8.85 -13.97
N THR A 222 1.36 -8.22 -13.10
CA THR A 222 -0.07 -8.00 -13.34
C THR A 222 -0.32 -7.02 -14.50
N GLY A 223 0.59 -6.09 -14.73
CA GLY A 223 0.43 -4.97 -15.66
C GLY A 223 -0.72 -4.02 -15.28
N ARG A 224 -1.13 -3.98 -14.00
CA ARG A 224 -2.30 -3.22 -13.52
C ARG A 224 -1.97 -2.12 -12.53
N LEU A 225 -0.70 -1.94 -12.19
CA LEU A 225 -0.27 -0.82 -11.34
C LEU A 225 -0.75 0.50 -11.97
N ALA A 226 -1.52 1.26 -11.22
CA ALA A 226 -2.12 2.50 -11.71
C ALA A 226 -1.96 3.69 -10.73
N SER A 227 -1.56 3.42 -9.50
CA SER A 227 -1.18 4.44 -8.51
C SER A 227 -0.32 3.82 -7.40
N LEU A 228 0.53 4.63 -6.75
CA LEU A 228 1.50 4.17 -5.76
C LEU A 228 1.69 5.23 -4.67
N ASP A 229 1.67 4.80 -3.42
CA ASP A 229 2.13 5.57 -2.28
C ASP A 229 3.38 4.91 -1.69
N ILE A 230 4.40 5.71 -1.33
CA ILE A 230 5.62 5.28 -0.63
C ILE A 230 5.73 6.17 0.60
N VAL A 231 5.51 5.60 1.78
CA VAL A 231 5.34 6.34 3.03
C VAL A 231 6.24 5.82 4.15
N GLU A 232 6.29 6.54 5.25
CA GLU A 232 7.00 6.23 6.49
C GLU A 232 8.54 6.21 6.35
N LEU A 233 9.12 6.50 5.19
CA LEU A 233 10.56 6.66 5.10
C LEU A 233 11.02 7.88 5.92
N ASN A 234 11.82 7.64 6.95
CA ASN A 234 12.33 8.69 7.84
C ASN A 234 13.87 8.83 7.73
N PRO A 235 14.35 9.85 7.02
CA PRO A 235 15.79 10.05 6.84
C PRO A 235 16.57 10.30 8.14
N ALA A 236 15.88 10.76 9.21
CA ALA A 236 16.54 11.01 10.50
C ALA A 236 16.95 9.71 11.22
N PHE A 237 16.28 8.61 10.92
CA PHE A 237 16.59 7.28 11.45
C PHE A 237 17.36 6.41 10.45
N ASP A 238 17.47 6.86 9.19
CA ASP A 238 18.16 6.07 8.17
C ASP A 238 19.68 6.10 8.32
N VAL A 239 20.32 4.97 8.06
CA VAL A 239 21.75 4.82 8.15
C VAL A 239 22.38 4.93 6.76
N ARG A 240 22.98 6.07 6.45
CA ARG A 240 23.65 6.33 5.16
C ARG A 240 22.72 6.13 3.94
N ASN A 241 21.46 6.50 4.07
CA ASN A 241 20.41 6.34 3.05
C ASN A 241 20.19 4.88 2.62
N ARG A 242 20.47 3.91 3.49
CA ARG A 242 20.33 2.47 3.17
C ARG A 242 18.87 2.12 2.88
N THR A 243 17.97 2.59 3.74
CA THR A 243 16.52 2.36 3.59
C THR A 243 15.98 3.04 2.35
N ALA A 244 16.37 4.29 2.11
CA ALA A 244 15.97 5.03 0.91
C ALA A 244 16.44 4.33 -0.37
N SER A 245 17.70 3.88 -0.42
CA SER A 245 18.27 3.17 -1.58
C SER A 245 17.53 1.84 -1.83
N LEU A 246 17.18 1.13 -0.76
CA LEU A 246 16.45 -0.13 -0.84
C LEU A 246 15.02 0.09 -1.33
N ALA A 247 14.34 1.13 -0.85
CA ALA A 247 13.00 1.49 -1.33
C ALA A 247 13.02 1.82 -2.83
N VAL A 248 14.02 2.56 -3.30
CA VAL A 248 14.20 2.85 -4.75
C VAL A 248 14.35 1.56 -5.56
N ASP A 249 15.22 0.63 -5.13
CA ASP A 249 15.43 -0.66 -5.81
C ASP A 249 14.14 -1.48 -5.91
N LEU A 250 13.33 -1.50 -4.84
CA LEU A 250 12.05 -2.19 -4.81
C LEU A 250 11.04 -1.54 -5.75
N VAL A 251 10.98 -0.22 -5.75
CA VAL A 251 10.09 0.53 -6.66
C VAL A 251 10.49 0.32 -8.12
N GLU A 252 11.78 0.27 -8.44
CA GLU A 252 12.24 -0.09 -9.78
C GLU A 252 11.73 -1.48 -10.19
N SER A 253 11.73 -2.45 -9.26
CA SER A 253 11.19 -3.79 -9.50
C SER A 253 9.67 -3.77 -9.72
N LEU A 254 8.93 -2.92 -8.99
CA LEU A 254 7.50 -2.69 -9.19
C LEU A 254 7.19 -2.08 -10.57
N PHE A 255 8.10 -1.30 -11.11
CA PHE A 255 8.03 -0.78 -12.48
C PHE A 255 8.65 -1.70 -13.54
N GLY A 256 8.93 -2.95 -13.21
CA GLY A 256 9.32 -4.01 -14.15
C GLY A 256 10.82 -4.25 -14.27
N LYS A 257 11.67 -3.67 -13.41
CA LYS A 257 13.09 -4.06 -13.33
C LYS A 257 13.17 -5.51 -12.85
N SER A 258 13.86 -6.34 -13.61
CA SER A 258 14.11 -7.72 -13.25
C SER A 258 15.51 -8.14 -13.69
N THR A 259 16.09 -9.17 -13.06
CA THR A 259 17.42 -9.68 -13.39
C THR A 259 17.52 -10.20 -14.83
N LEU A 260 16.45 -10.86 -15.29
CA LEU A 260 16.32 -11.35 -16.67
C LEU A 260 14.95 -10.96 -17.19
N MET A 261 14.89 -10.56 -18.47
CA MET A 261 13.61 -10.27 -19.12
C MET A 261 12.71 -11.51 -19.05
N ARG A 262 11.57 -11.39 -18.35
CA ARG A 262 10.54 -12.43 -18.35
C ARG A 262 9.59 -12.14 -19.51
N GLN A 263 9.47 -13.08 -20.45
CA GLN A 263 8.43 -13.00 -21.45
C GLN A 263 7.10 -13.36 -20.80
N PRO A 264 6.02 -12.57 -20.98
CA PRO A 264 4.72 -12.82 -20.35
C PRO A 264 4.17 -14.23 -20.55
N ASP A 265 4.60 -14.91 -21.58
CA ASP A 265 4.01 -16.17 -22.10
C ASP A 265 4.79 -17.44 -21.77
N VAL A 266 5.87 -17.36 -20.98
CA VAL A 266 6.68 -18.56 -20.69
C VAL A 266 5.93 -19.56 -19.81
N ARG A 267 4.92 -19.13 -19.05
CA ARG A 267 4.10 -20.04 -18.24
C ARG A 267 3.04 -20.79 -19.06
N GLY A 268 2.49 -20.19 -20.11
CA GLY A 268 1.53 -20.83 -21.01
C GLY A 268 2.18 -21.89 -21.91
N ARG A 269 3.43 -21.72 -22.32
CA ARG A 269 4.14 -22.67 -23.20
C ARG A 269 4.59 -23.96 -22.51
N LYS A 270 4.73 -23.99 -21.18
CA LYS A 270 5.07 -25.22 -20.46
C LYS A 270 3.95 -26.26 -20.42
N GLN A 271 2.70 -25.89 -20.68
CA GLN A 271 1.58 -26.84 -20.75
C GLN A 271 1.38 -27.45 -22.16
N LEU A 272 2.09 -26.97 -23.20
CA LEU A 272 1.93 -27.43 -24.58
C LEU A 272 2.98 -28.47 -25.02
N HIS A 273 3.92 -28.84 -24.16
CA HIS A 273 4.85 -29.95 -24.46
C HIS A 273 4.44 -31.21 -23.70
N ALA A 274 3.31 -31.80 -24.10
CA ALA A 274 3.13 -33.22 -23.92
C ALA A 274 4.19 -33.95 -24.74
N PRO A 275 4.86 -34.99 -24.19
CA PRO A 275 5.85 -35.73 -24.94
C PRO A 275 5.18 -36.34 -26.19
N ARG A 276 5.73 -36.06 -27.36
CA ARG A 276 5.33 -36.77 -28.57
C ARG A 276 5.53 -38.26 -28.34
N ALA A 277 4.47 -39.02 -28.41
CA ALA A 277 4.56 -40.47 -28.46
C ALA A 277 5.46 -40.87 -29.63
N VAL A 278 6.55 -41.55 -29.33
CA VAL A 278 7.40 -42.18 -30.32
C VAL A 278 6.57 -43.33 -30.89
N ALA A 279 6.13 -43.20 -32.13
CA ALA A 279 5.53 -44.30 -32.86
C ALA A 279 6.63 -45.29 -33.13
N SER A 280 6.55 -46.48 -32.49
CA SER A 280 7.35 -47.66 -32.85
C SER A 280 6.88 -48.17 -34.20
N ALA A 281 7.81 -48.18 -35.15
CA ALA A 281 7.70 -48.95 -36.38
C ALA A 281 8.06 -50.41 -36.12
#